data_6d5843603fdfbe4280633efb6a2bd8b6
#
_entry.id   6d5843603fdfbe4280633efb6a2bd8b6
#
_cell.length_a   1.000
_cell.length_b   1.000
_cell.length_c   1.000
_cell.angle_alpha   90.00
_cell.angle_beta   90.00
_cell.angle_gamma   90.00
#
_symmetry.space_group_name_H-M   'P 1'
#
loop_
_entity.id
_entity.type
_entity.pdbx_description
1 polymer ?
#
loop_
_entity_poly.entity_id
_entity_poly.type
_entity_poly.pdbx_seq_one_letter_code
_entity_poly.pdbx_strand_id
1 'polypeptide(L)'
;MKHFLVLCVFWFGVHVVFAQKLSVESFVLAPTDITAQTEGRKDLNGDACALVKISFVGDVLDVEGNVIKPLVKRNNETWAFMTQESRQMKVITKDYLPLMVTFGDYEIEKLQSNRTYVLTLTKPSGASETQQMQTLTIKYSPITASVLVDNKFIKGSNGVAKTSLPIGQHSFVIACDGYESEEGTVKLKSSAPSNLQITLSKEIVSKNQISQTTLPQLAQTQQPVAQTQSVSSTVSLSTSSTSLNAVGSSTSGSVIMIPVRDGISIEMVKVEAGSFDMGATPERDNPYENEKPVHRVTLTNDFYIGKYEVTQKLWKAVMRSNPSYFKGDDLPVESVSWNDCQAFISKLNTLTGKHFRLPTEAEWEYAARGGSKSRGYQYSGSNVIDDVAWFDDNSSSKTHVVGEKLSNELGIFDMSGNVAEWCQGKFYQYAASPSCNPIGNVESFSLDPSVAARSMFRMARGGSYAYWAKYSQLSSRSNYEPNSHSSNLGLRLVLSE
;
A
#
# COMPACT_ATOMS: atom_id res chain seq x y z
N MET A 1 -74.84 17.51 25.14
CA MET A 1 -74.18 17.57 23.86
C MET A 1 -72.96 18.47 24.04
N LYS A 2 -71.78 17.87 24.24
CA LYS A 2 -70.50 18.58 24.35
C LYS A 2 -69.70 18.31 23.10
N HIS A 3 -69.51 19.33 22.29
CA HIS A 3 -68.66 19.28 21.12
C HIS A 3 -67.17 19.29 21.51
N PHE A 4 -66.44 18.23 21.19
CA PHE A 4 -64.98 18.17 21.33
C PHE A 4 -64.38 18.67 20.01
N LEU A 5 -63.76 19.84 20.05
CA LEU A 5 -63.03 20.42 18.92
C LEU A 5 -61.60 19.83 19.00
N VAL A 6 -61.26 18.96 18.03
CA VAL A 6 -59.90 18.43 17.87
C VAL A 6 -59.13 19.45 17.06
N LEU A 7 -58.18 20.12 17.74
CA LEU A 7 -57.25 21.06 17.11
C LEU A 7 -56.07 20.26 16.57
N CYS A 8 -56.02 20.00 15.22
CA CYS A 8 -54.85 19.46 14.56
C CYS A 8 -53.79 20.58 14.47
N VAL A 9 -52.80 20.53 15.32
CA VAL A 9 -51.58 21.36 15.22
C VAL A 9 -50.66 20.72 14.18
N PHE A 10 -50.67 21.29 12.97
CA PHE A 10 -49.63 20.99 11.98
C PHE A 10 -48.30 21.61 12.45
N TRP A 11 -47.41 20.76 12.90
CA TRP A 11 -46.03 21.14 13.19
C TRP A 11 -45.26 21.22 11.85
N PHE A 12 -45.18 22.41 11.25
CA PHE A 12 -44.25 22.68 10.20
C PHE A 12 -42.85 22.74 10.84
N GLY A 13 -42.13 21.64 10.79
CA GLY A 13 -40.72 21.62 11.11
C GLY A 13 -39.96 22.44 10.05
N VAL A 14 -39.63 23.67 10.40
CA VAL A 14 -38.64 24.45 9.63
C VAL A 14 -37.29 23.78 9.85
N HIS A 15 -36.89 22.93 8.92
CA HIS A 15 -35.51 22.46 8.85
C HIS A 15 -34.64 23.67 8.46
N VAL A 16 -34.03 24.29 9.44
CA VAL A 16 -32.94 25.25 9.22
C VAL A 16 -31.75 24.44 8.71
N VAL A 17 -31.58 24.41 7.40
CA VAL A 17 -30.38 23.86 6.79
C VAL A 17 -29.27 24.88 7.05
N PHE A 18 -28.42 24.60 8.03
CA PHE A 18 -27.18 25.36 8.19
C PHE A 18 -26.30 25.07 6.99
N ALA A 19 -26.13 26.09 6.14
CA ALA A 19 -25.19 25.98 5.02
C ALA A 19 -23.78 25.73 5.58
N GLN A 20 -23.23 24.58 5.27
CA GLN A 20 -21.92 24.13 5.76
C GLN A 20 -20.80 24.75 4.95
N LYS A 21 -19.64 24.98 5.58
CA LYS A 21 -18.45 25.57 4.97
C LYS A 21 -17.46 24.46 4.61
N LEU A 22 -16.97 24.45 3.37
CA LEU A 22 -15.87 23.61 2.93
C LEU A 22 -14.57 23.96 3.68
N SER A 23 -13.65 23.01 3.75
CA SER A 23 -12.28 23.21 4.19
C SER A 23 -11.30 22.95 3.05
N VAL A 24 -10.15 23.61 3.13
CA VAL A 24 -9.02 23.32 2.25
C VAL A 24 -8.20 22.21 2.92
N GLU A 25 -8.05 21.10 2.21
CA GLU A 25 -7.18 20.00 2.63
C GLU A 25 -5.72 20.32 2.30
N SER A 26 -5.48 20.83 1.08
CA SER A 26 -4.15 21.23 0.64
C SER A 26 -4.25 22.29 -0.45
N PHE A 27 -3.25 23.18 -0.50
CA PHE A 27 -3.02 24.05 -1.63
C PHE A 27 -1.51 24.13 -1.88
N VAL A 28 -1.04 23.53 -2.96
CA VAL A 28 0.39 23.31 -3.22
C VAL A 28 0.78 23.63 -4.65
N LEU A 29 2.01 24.08 -4.84
CA LEU A 29 2.64 24.15 -6.17
C LEU A 29 2.90 22.74 -6.67
N ALA A 30 2.53 22.46 -7.91
CA ALA A 30 2.80 21.21 -8.62
C ALA A 30 3.98 21.40 -9.61
N PRO A 31 5.23 21.30 -9.18
CA PRO A 31 6.39 21.74 -9.96
C PRO A 31 6.66 20.88 -11.20
N THR A 32 6.15 19.66 -11.24
CA THR A 32 6.28 18.73 -12.38
C THR A 32 5.08 18.80 -13.33
N ASP A 33 4.01 19.48 -12.96
CA ASP A 33 2.83 19.66 -13.78
C ASP A 33 3.00 20.86 -14.73
N ILE A 34 3.29 20.59 -15.98
CA ILE A 34 3.51 21.58 -17.02
C ILE A 34 2.23 22.06 -17.71
N THR A 35 1.04 21.69 -17.22
CA THR A 35 -0.24 22.02 -17.86
C THR A 35 -0.42 23.54 -18.02
N ALA A 36 0.03 24.34 -17.07
CA ALA A 36 0.00 25.82 -17.19
C ALA A 36 0.81 26.34 -18.38
N GLN A 37 1.83 25.59 -18.82
CA GLN A 37 2.68 25.95 -19.97
C GLN A 37 2.10 25.42 -21.29
N THR A 38 1.53 24.23 -21.29
CA THR A 38 1.04 23.53 -22.50
C THR A 38 -0.38 23.92 -22.89
N GLU A 39 -1.25 24.17 -21.89
CA GLU A 39 -2.64 24.59 -22.09
C GLU A 39 -2.86 26.02 -21.52
N GLY A 40 -1.78 26.78 -21.32
CA GLY A 40 -1.80 28.08 -20.65
C GLY A 40 -2.63 29.13 -21.36
N ARG A 41 -3.20 30.06 -20.58
CA ARG A 41 -3.90 31.24 -21.04
C ARG A 41 -3.09 32.49 -20.75
N LYS A 42 -3.39 33.54 -21.49
CA LYS A 42 -2.83 34.87 -21.26
C LYS A 42 -3.91 35.79 -20.69
N ASP A 43 -3.50 36.71 -19.87
CA ASP A 43 -4.36 37.80 -19.39
C ASP A 43 -4.55 38.90 -20.44
N LEU A 44 -5.24 39.97 -20.06
CA LEU A 44 -5.51 41.10 -20.95
C LEU A 44 -4.26 41.88 -21.36
N ASN A 45 -3.16 41.76 -20.61
CA ASN A 45 -1.87 42.40 -20.91
C ASN A 45 -0.98 41.48 -21.77
N GLY A 46 -1.42 40.25 -22.06
CA GLY A 46 -0.64 39.28 -22.79
C GLY A 46 0.29 38.43 -21.92
N ASP A 47 0.26 38.62 -20.60
CA ASP A 47 1.07 37.87 -19.65
C ASP A 47 0.49 36.46 -19.43
N ALA A 48 1.39 35.51 -19.29
CA ALA A 48 0.98 34.12 -19.04
C ALA A 48 0.36 33.94 -17.64
N CYS A 49 -0.77 33.22 -17.57
CA CYS A 49 -1.46 32.95 -16.32
C CYS A 49 -0.82 31.78 -15.55
N ALA A 50 -1.07 31.73 -14.25
CA ALA A 50 -0.97 30.52 -13.46
C ALA A 50 -2.21 29.66 -13.66
N LEU A 51 -2.09 28.34 -13.45
CA LEU A 51 -3.22 27.42 -13.44
C LEU A 51 -3.45 26.91 -12.01
N VAL A 52 -4.67 27.04 -11.50
CA VAL A 52 -5.11 26.37 -10.27
C VAL A 52 -6.07 25.25 -10.64
N LYS A 53 -5.68 24.01 -10.38
CA LYS A 53 -6.51 22.80 -10.51
C LYS A 53 -7.24 22.59 -9.19
N ILE A 54 -8.55 22.74 -9.17
CA ILE A 54 -9.39 22.57 -7.98
C ILE A 54 -9.94 21.16 -8.01
N SER A 55 -9.41 20.29 -7.13
CA SER A 55 -9.88 18.93 -6.91
C SER A 55 -10.96 18.94 -5.83
N PHE A 56 -12.18 18.56 -6.20
CA PHE A 56 -13.33 18.55 -5.33
C PHE A 56 -14.37 17.51 -5.76
N VAL A 57 -14.82 16.68 -4.80
CA VAL A 57 -15.91 15.72 -5.04
C VAL A 57 -17.26 16.46 -4.89
N GLY A 58 -17.64 17.20 -5.92
CA GLY A 58 -18.85 18.02 -5.98
C GLY A 58 -18.77 19.06 -7.11
N ASP A 59 -19.83 19.85 -7.27
CA ASP A 59 -19.92 20.86 -8.33
C ASP A 59 -19.29 22.19 -7.88
N VAL A 60 -18.16 22.55 -8.46
CA VAL A 60 -17.63 23.91 -8.40
C VAL A 60 -18.38 24.74 -9.45
N LEU A 61 -19.23 25.65 -9.04
CA LEU A 61 -20.02 26.50 -9.92
C LEU A 61 -19.19 27.61 -10.54
N ASP A 62 -18.43 28.32 -9.69
CA ASP A 62 -17.59 29.45 -10.10
C ASP A 62 -16.36 29.62 -9.20
N VAL A 63 -15.39 30.39 -9.72
CA VAL A 63 -14.23 30.87 -9.00
C VAL A 63 -14.11 32.36 -9.23
N GLU A 64 -14.16 33.14 -8.16
CA GLU A 64 -14.01 34.59 -8.19
C GLU A 64 -12.58 35.00 -7.77
N GLY A 65 -12.17 36.18 -8.22
CA GLY A 65 -10.85 36.75 -8.06
C GLY A 65 -10.24 37.11 -9.41
N ASN A 66 -8.93 37.15 -9.50
CA ASN A 66 -8.23 37.48 -10.76
C ASN A 66 -8.20 36.26 -11.71
N VAL A 67 -9.36 35.75 -12.08
CA VAL A 67 -9.58 34.53 -12.89
C VAL A 67 -9.94 34.86 -14.32
N ILE A 68 -9.28 34.24 -15.27
CA ILE A 68 -9.59 34.33 -16.70
C ILE A 68 -10.66 33.31 -17.06
N LYS A 69 -11.83 33.81 -17.40
CA LYS A 69 -13.00 32.98 -17.77
C LYS A 69 -12.92 32.50 -19.24
N PRO A 70 -13.62 31.40 -19.60
CA PRO A 70 -14.39 30.51 -18.73
C PRO A 70 -13.49 29.52 -17.96
N LEU A 71 -14.02 28.98 -16.85
CA LEU A 71 -13.38 27.84 -16.17
C LEU A 71 -13.37 26.59 -17.09
N VAL A 72 -12.39 25.74 -16.93
CA VAL A 72 -12.31 24.47 -17.67
C VAL A 72 -12.72 23.34 -16.73
N LYS A 73 -13.74 22.60 -17.11
CA LYS A 73 -14.20 21.41 -16.39
C LYS A 73 -13.53 20.16 -16.94
N ARG A 74 -12.89 19.41 -16.08
CA ARG A 74 -12.32 18.08 -16.36
C ARG A 74 -12.89 17.10 -15.35
N ASN A 75 -12.83 15.84 -15.55
CA ASN A 75 -13.49 14.79 -14.74
C ASN A 75 -13.47 15.16 -13.26
N ASN A 76 -12.92 15.08 -12.31
CA ASN A 76 -13.06 15.51 -10.93
C ASN A 76 -12.33 16.84 -10.61
N GLU A 77 -11.99 17.63 -11.62
CA GLU A 77 -11.23 18.88 -11.44
C GLU A 77 -11.91 20.06 -12.14
N THR A 78 -11.80 21.22 -11.53
CA THR A 78 -12.11 22.50 -12.16
C THR A 78 -10.86 23.33 -12.27
N TRP A 79 -10.52 23.75 -13.48
CA TRP A 79 -9.31 24.51 -13.76
C TRP A 79 -9.63 26.02 -13.81
N ALA A 80 -8.94 26.80 -13.01
CA ALA A 80 -9.00 28.24 -12.97
C ALA A 80 -7.66 28.83 -13.40
N PHE A 81 -7.63 29.52 -14.54
CA PHE A 81 -6.46 30.29 -14.96
C PHE A 81 -6.50 31.65 -14.28
N MET A 82 -5.48 32.00 -13.53
CA MET A 82 -5.41 33.19 -12.72
C MET A 82 -4.21 34.04 -13.12
N THR A 83 -4.40 35.36 -13.04
CA THR A 83 -3.27 36.28 -13.31
C THR A 83 -2.17 36.05 -12.27
N GLN A 84 -0.93 36.31 -12.71
CA GLN A 84 0.21 36.35 -11.79
C GLN A 84 -0.05 37.38 -10.67
N GLU A 85 0.65 37.27 -9.56
CA GLU A 85 0.48 38.09 -8.37
C GLU A 85 -0.83 37.91 -7.60
N SER A 86 -1.74 37.02 -8.06
CA SER A 86 -2.93 36.67 -7.29
C SER A 86 -2.55 36.10 -5.93
N ARG A 87 -3.23 36.53 -4.86
CA ARG A 87 -2.94 36.14 -3.47
C ARG A 87 -4.11 35.48 -2.78
N GLN A 88 -5.26 35.47 -3.42
CA GLN A 88 -6.49 34.88 -2.92
C GLN A 88 -7.45 34.53 -4.05
N MET A 89 -8.37 33.61 -3.77
CA MET A 89 -9.51 33.30 -4.63
C MET A 89 -10.71 32.90 -3.78
N LYS A 90 -11.90 33.00 -4.35
CA LYS A 90 -13.14 32.55 -3.73
C LYS A 90 -13.74 31.43 -4.57
N VAL A 91 -13.91 30.27 -3.99
CA VAL A 91 -14.51 29.11 -4.65
C VAL A 91 -16.00 29.04 -4.31
N ILE A 92 -16.84 28.96 -5.32
CA ILE A 92 -18.30 28.89 -5.20
C ILE A 92 -18.73 27.50 -5.65
N THR A 93 -19.40 26.77 -4.77
CA THR A 93 -19.90 25.44 -5.02
C THR A 93 -21.43 25.39 -4.89
N LYS A 94 -22.06 24.35 -5.42
CA LYS A 94 -23.51 24.22 -5.43
C LYS A 94 -24.14 24.12 -4.04
N ASP A 95 -23.51 23.35 -3.16
CA ASP A 95 -24.15 22.88 -1.92
C ASP A 95 -23.51 23.44 -0.63
N TYR A 96 -22.46 24.29 -0.76
CA TYR A 96 -21.70 24.81 0.37
C TYR A 96 -21.57 26.33 0.31
N LEU A 97 -21.28 26.94 1.48
CA LEU A 97 -20.98 28.36 1.52
C LEU A 97 -19.71 28.67 0.71
N PRO A 98 -19.66 29.84 0.04
CA PRO A 98 -18.47 30.25 -0.68
C PRO A 98 -17.23 30.22 0.21
N LEU A 99 -16.15 29.63 -0.31
CA LEU A 99 -14.89 29.48 0.41
C LEU A 99 -13.85 30.47 -0.08
N MET A 100 -13.39 31.36 0.81
CA MET A 100 -12.24 32.20 0.54
C MET A 100 -10.95 31.41 0.83
N VAL A 101 -10.04 31.38 -0.13
CA VAL A 101 -8.72 30.76 -0.01
C VAL A 101 -7.66 31.84 -0.12
N THR A 102 -7.01 32.16 0.98
CA THR A 102 -5.86 33.09 1.03
C THR A 102 -4.59 32.26 0.86
N PHE A 103 -3.81 32.54 -0.17
CA PHE A 103 -2.69 31.66 -0.57
C PHE A 103 -1.55 31.66 0.46
N GLY A 104 -1.35 32.77 1.17
CA GLY A 104 -0.38 32.86 2.26
C GLY A 104 -0.60 31.88 3.40
N ASP A 105 -1.83 31.43 3.63
CA ASP A 105 -2.17 30.40 4.64
C ASP A 105 -1.57 29.02 4.28
N TYR A 106 -1.07 28.87 3.04
CA TYR A 106 -0.50 27.63 2.47
C TYR A 106 0.92 27.83 1.96
N GLU A 107 1.65 28.80 2.52
CA GLU A 107 3.03 29.13 2.15
C GLU A 107 3.20 29.58 0.67
N ILE A 108 2.12 30.00 0.02
CA ILE A 108 2.12 30.56 -1.33
C ILE A 108 1.84 32.05 -1.23
N GLU A 109 2.89 32.87 -1.23
CA GLU A 109 2.72 34.32 -1.11
C GLU A 109 1.86 34.88 -2.25
N LYS A 110 2.10 34.39 -3.49
CA LYS A 110 1.40 34.79 -4.71
C LYS A 110 1.58 33.74 -5.81
N LEU A 111 0.67 33.70 -6.77
CA LEU A 111 0.79 32.82 -7.93
C LEU A 111 1.89 33.34 -8.88
N GLN A 112 2.57 32.40 -9.53
CA GLN A 112 3.60 32.65 -10.52
C GLN A 112 3.12 32.22 -11.92
N SER A 113 3.43 33.01 -12.94
CA SER A 113 3.14 32.69 -14.34
C SER A 113 3.64 31.35 -14.76
N ASN A 114 2.89 30.66 -15.62
CA ASN A 114 3.26 29.34 -16.17
C ASN A 114 3.49 28.25 -15.11
N ARG A 115 2.92 28.41 -13.92
CA ARG A 115 2.98 27.40 -12.85
C ARG A 115 1.61 26.80 -12.61
N THR A 116 1.61 25.49 -12.33
CA THR A 116 0.39 24.75 -11.94
C THR A 116 0.37 24.58 -10.42
N TYR A 117 -0.78 24.88 -9.83
CA TYR A 117 -1.08 24.68 -8.41
C TYR A 117 -2.25 23.71 -8.28
N VAL A 118 -2.29 22.91 -7.22
CA VAL A 118 -3.39 22.01 -6.92
C VAL A 118 -4.03 22.41 -5.59
N LEU A 119 -5.30 22.73 -5.65
CA LEU A 119 -6.16 23.00 -4.49
C LEU A 119 -7.07 21.81 -4.27
N THR A 120 -6.93 21.12 -3.14
CA THR A 120 -7.82 20.05 -2.74
C THR A 120 -8.81 20.55 -1.69
N LEU A 121 -10.11 20.37 -1.95
CA LEU A 121 -11.17 20.77 -1.04
C LEU A 121 -11.83 19.53 -0.43
N THR A 122 -12.13 19.63 0.87
CA THR A 122 -12.84 18.59 1.61
C THR A 122 -14.16 19.11 2.15
N LYS A 123 -15.13 18.19 2.23
CA LYS A 123 -16.41 18.43 2.91
C LYS A 123 -16.18 18.48 4.42
N PRO A 124 -16.95 19.29 5.18
CA PRO A 124 -16.81 19.35 6.63
C PRO A 124 -17.08 17.98 7.25
N SER A 125 -16.24 17.58 8.19
CA SER A 125 -16.43 16.36 8.98
C SER A 125 -17.72 16.49 9.80
N GLY A 126 -18.77 15.77 9.40
CA GLY A 126 -20.09 15.84 10.04
C GLY A 126 -21.26 16.15 9.10
N ALA A 127 -21.02 16.48 7.82
CA ALA A 127 -22.07 16.52 6.81
C ALA A 127 -22.40 15.09 6.38
N SER A 128 -23.26 14.43 7.14
CA SER A 128 -24.02 13.30 6.60
C SER A 128 -24.90 13.84 5.46
N GLU A 129 -24.40 13.75 4.23
CA GLU A 129 -25.35 13.67 3.12
C GLU A 129 -26.27 12.51 3.45
N THR A 130 -27.58 12.73 3.44
CA THR A 130 -28.55 11.64 3.32
C THR A 130 -28.38 11.07 1.92
N GLN A 131 -27.26 10.37 1.69
CA GLN A 131 -27.07 9.58 0.48
C GLN A 131 -28.18 8.56 0.49
N GLN A 132 -29.00 8.58 -0.54
CA GLN A 132 -30.02 7.57 -0.71
C GLN A 132 -29.32 6.22 -0.79
N MET A 133 -29.42 5.46 0.29
CA MET A 133 -28.82 4.14 0.43
C MET A 133 -29.71 3.10 -0.26
N GLN A 134 -29.09 2.15 -0.94
CA GLN A 134 -29.78 1.07 -1.59
C GLN A 134 -29.18 -0.27 -1.19
N THR A 135 -30.01 -1.29 -1.01
CA THR A 135 -29.54 -2.62 -0.65
C THR A 135 -29.07 -3.37 -1.89
N LEU A 136 -27.82 -3.80 -1.87
CA LEU A 136 -27.26 -4.79 -2.79
C LEU A 136 -27.34 -6.17 -2.14
N THR A 137 -27.95 -7.13 -2.86
CA THR A 137 -27.98 -8.55 -2.46
C THR A 137 -27.19 -9.35 -3.48
N ILE A 138 -26.17 -10.06 -3.03
CA ILE A 138 -25.33 -10.95 -3.84
C ILE A 138 -25.62 -12.40 -3.41
N LYS A 139 -26.11 -13.20 -4.33
CA LYS A 139 -26.23 -14.66 -4.18
C LYS A 139 -25.02 -15.29 -4.85
N TYR A 140 -24.31 -16.14 -4.15
CA TYR A 140 -23.06 -16.71 -4.64
C TYR A 140 -22.93 -18.21 -4.34
N SER A 141 -22.21 -18.91 -5.19
CA SER A 141 -21.87 -20.32 -5.05
C SER A 141 -20.41 -20.49 -5.52
N PRO A 142 -19.58 -21.25 -4.78
CA PRO A 142 -19.89 -22.04 -3.57
C PRO A 142 -20.17 -21.16 -2.33
N ILE A 143 -20.87 -21.70 -1.36
CA ILE A 143 -21.27 -20.96 -0.13
C ILE A 143 -20.09 -20.55 0.76
N THR A 144 -18.91 -21.10 0.50
CA THR A 144 -17.64 -20.80 1.17
C THR A 144 -16.93 -19.60 0.52
N ALA A 145 -17.45 -19.07 -0.59
CA ALA A 145 -16.82 -17.94 -1.27
C ALA A 145 -16.87 -16.67 -0.41
N SER A 146 -15.84 -15.86 -0.54
CA SER A 146 -15.73 -14.53 0.04
C SER A 146 -16.28 -13.49 -0.93
N VAL A 147 -17.04 -12.54 -0.43
CA VAL A 147 -17.64 -11.44 -1.20
C VAL A 147 -17.07 -10.11 -0.76
N LEU A 148 -16.47 -9.37 -1.68
CA LEU A 148 -16.03 -8.00 -1.48
C LEU A 148 -16.88 -7.07 -2.35
N VAL A 149 -17.23 -5.91 -1.82
CA VAL A 149 -17.87 -4.82 -2.58
C VAL A 149 -17.14 -3.52 -2.22
N ASP A 150 -16.66 -2.79 -3.21
CA ASP A 150 -15.80 -1.61 -3.05
C ASP A 150 -14.62 -1.89 -2.13
N ASN A 151 -13.98 -3.05 -2.33
CA ASN A 151 -12.87 -3.58 -1.52
C ASN A 151 -13.21 -3.81 -0.03
N LYS A 152 -14.52 -3.86 0.32
CA LYS A 152 -15.00 -4.19 1.66
C LYS A 152 -15.58 -5.60 1.68
N PHE A 153 -15.12 -6.41 2.63
CA PHE A 153 -15.69 -7.75 2.86
C PHE A 153 -17.14 -7.65 3.34
N ILE A 154 -18.04 -8.35 2.65
CA ILE A 154 -19.45 -8.43 3.03
C ILE A 154 -19.71 -9.80 3.62
N LYS A 155 -20.03 -9.83 4.91
CA LYS A 155 -20.35 -11.09 5.60
C LYS A 155 -21.59 -11.72 4.96
N GLY A 156 -21.42 -12.87 4.35
CA GLY A 156 -22.49 -13.68 3.81
C GLY A 156 -22.91 -14.82 4.75
N SER A 157 -24.09 -15.34 4.51
CA SER A 157 -24.60 -16.56 5.16
C SER A 157 -25.37 -17.38 4.15
N ASN A 158 -25.10 -18.67 4.09
CA ASN A 158 -25.76 -19.62 3.17
C ASN A 158 -25.74 -19.17 1.70
N GLY A 159 -24.60 -18.65 1.24
CA GLY A 159 -24.46 -18.20 -0.15
C GLY A 159 -25.19 -16.88 -0.48
N VAL A 160 -25.50 -16.07 0.52
CA VAL A 160 -26.14 -14.75 0.35
C VAL A 160 -25.41 -13.71 1.17
N ALA A 161 -24.93 -12.65 0.54
CA ALA A 161 -24.38 -11.44 1.17
C ALA A 161 -25.31 -10.25 0.89
N LYS A 162 -25.49 -9.40 1.90
CA LYS A 162 -26.29 -8.17 1.78
C LYS A 162 -25.53 -7.00 2.35
N THR A 163 -25.55 -5.88 1.63
CA THR A 163 -24.95 -4.63 2.10
C THR A 163 -25.79 -3.44 1.64
N SER A 164 -25.77 -2.36 2.43
CA SER A 164 -26.41 -1.10 2.07
C SER A 164 -25.33 -0.13 1.59
N LEU A 165 -25.49 0.38 0.37
CA LEU A 165 -24.50 1.22 -0.31
C LEU A 165 -25.19 2.47 -0.87
N PRO A 166 -24.45 3.57 -1.07
CA PRO A 166 -24.96 4.74 -1.78
C PRO A 166 -25.44 4.39 -3.19
N ILE A 167 -26.33 5.17 -3.74
CA ILE A 167 -26.65 5.07 -5.18
C ILE A 167 -25.41 5.42 -5.97
N GLY A 168 -25.06 4.58 -6.95
CA GLY A 168 -23.83 4.77 -7.74
C GLY A 168 -23.33 3.47 -8.37
N GLN A 169 -22.13 3.50 -8.88
CA GLN A 169 -21.42 2.34 -9.41
C GLN A 169 -20.51 1.79 -8.33
N HIS A 170 -20.58 0.48 -8.08
CA HIS A 170 -19.81 -0.24 -7.07
C HIS A 170 -19.09 -1.41 -7.72
N SER A 171 -17.85 -1.65 -7.30
CA SER A 171 -17.09 -2.82 -7.71
C SER A 171 -17.40 -4.01 -6.80
N PHE A 172 -17.30 -5.22 -7.34
CA PHE A 172 -17.37 -6.43 -6.52
C PHE A 172 -16.32 -7.45 -6.95
N VAL A 173 -15.88 -8.27 -6.00
CA VAL A 173 -15.03 -9.44 -6.21
C VAL A 173 -15.60 -10.59 -5.40
N ILE A 174 -15.74 -11.77 -6.02
CA ILE A 174 -16.15 -13.01 -5.36
C ILE A 174 -15.09 -14.06 -5.62
N ALA A 175 -14.49 -14.57 -4.56
CA ALA A 175 -13.38 -15.52 -4.64
C ALA A 175 -13.59 -16.70 -3.69
N CYS A 176 -13.13 -17.89 -4.10
CA CYS A 176 -13.14 -19.11 -3.31
C CYS A 176 -11.98 -20.00 -3.73
N ASP A 177 -11.33 -20.64 -2.76
CA ASP A 177 -10.22 -21.55 -3.04
C ASP A 177 -10.63 -22.69 -3.98
N GLY A 178 -9.84 -22.91 -5.03
CA GLY A 178 -10.09 -23.90 -6.07
C GLY A 178 -11.16 -23.52 -7.11
N TYR A 179 -11.50 -22.24 -7.17
CA TYR A 179 -12.41 -21.67 -8.15
C TYR A 179 -11.83 -20.40 -8.76
N GLU A 180 -12.15 -20.12 -10.02
CA GLU A 180 -11.82 -18.87 -10.67
C GLU A 180 -12.60 -17.72 -9.98
N SER A 181 -11.92 -16.62 -9.63
CA SER A 181 -12.57 -15.46 -9.05
C SER A 181 -13.38 -14.69 -10.10
N GLU A 182 -14.52 -14.15 -9.67
CA GLU A 182 -15.36 -13.29 -10.51
C GLU A 182 -15.32 -11.87 -9.98
N GLU A 183 -14.99 -10.93 -10.85
CA GLU A 183 -14.97 -9.50 -10.55
C GLU A 183 -15.82 -8.72 -11.54
N GLY A 184 -16.36 -7.60 -11.08
CA GLY A 184 -17.20 -6.75 -11.94
C GLY A 184 -17.68 -5.49 -11.25
N THR A 185 -18.61 -4.81 -11.92
CA THR A 185 -19.25 -3.61 -11.37
C THR A 185 -20.76 -3.73 -11.39
N VAL A 186 -21.42 -3.15 -10.38
CA VAL A 186 -22.87 -3.05 -10.28
C VAL A 186 -23.29 -1.60 -10.09
N LYS A 187 -24.31 -1.15 -10.81
CA LYS A 187 -24.85 0.20 -10.68
C LYS A 187 -26.15 0.18 -9.87
N LEU A 188 -26.10 0.74 -8.66
CA LEU A 188 -27.27 0.92 -7.81
C LEU A 188 -28.09 2.13 -8.26
N LYS A 189 -29.42 1.97 -8.39
CA LYS A 189 -30.36 3.02 -8.80
C LYS A 189 -31.39 3.23 -7.69
N SER A 190 -31.95 4.42 -7.61
CA SER A 190 -32.96 4.78 -6.60
C SER A 190 -34.26 3.98 -6.66
N SER A 191 -34.53 3.35 -7.78
CA SER A 191 -35.88 2.80 -8.08
C SER A 191 -36.12 1.35 -7.63
N ALA A 192 -35.06 0.56 -7.34
CA ALA A 192 -35.23 -0.83 -6.90
C ALA A 192 -33.94 -1.40 -6.28
N PRO A 193 -34.05 -2.35 -5.30
CA PRO A 193 -32.90 -3.12 -4.80
C PRO A 193 -32.21 -3.88 -5.94
N SER A 194 -30.88 -3.93 -5.91
CA SER A 194 -30.10 -4.67 -6.91
C SER A 194 -29.77 -6.06 -6.40
N ASN A 195 -29.97 -7.06 -7.25
CA ASN A 195 -29.65 -8.44 -6.97
C ASN A 195 -28.63 -8.94 -7.99
N LEU A 196 -27.53 -9.51 -7.51
CA LEU A 196 -26.54 -10.23 -8.32
C LEU A 196 -26.63 -11.72 -7.98
N GLN A 197 -26.43 -12.58 -8.99
CA GLN A 197 -26.28 -14.01 -8.78
C GLN A 197 -25.04 -14.46 -9.52
N ILE A 198 -24.07 -15.01 -8.79
CA ILE A 198 -22.77 -15.40 -9.30
C ILE A 198 -22.45 -16.81 -8.86
N THR A 199 -22.03 -17.63 -9.82
CA THR A 199 -21.59 -19.00 -9.58
C THR A 199 -20.18 -19.13 -10.10
N LEU A 200 -19.22 -19.35 -9.21
CA LEU A 200 -17.81 -19.50 -9.59
C LEU A 200 -17.57 -20.83 -10.30
N SER A 201 -16.76 -20.78 -11.34
CA SER A 201 -16.28 -21.97 -12.06
C SER A 201 -15.11 -22.60 -11.31
N LYS A 202 -15.07 -23.95 -11.24
CA LYS A 202 -13.90 -24.64 -10.67
C LYS A 202 -12.68 -24.38 -11.55
N GLU A 203 -11.56 -24.11 -10.90
CA GLU A 203 -10.27 -24.01 -11.55
C GLU A 203 -9.93 -25.35 -12.24
N ILE A 204 -9.82 -25.33 -13.57
CA ILE A 204 -9.44 -26.53 -14.32
C ILE A 204 -7.91 -26.59 -14.30
N VAL A 205 -7.35 -27.32 -13.34
CA VAL A 205 -5.93 -27.69 -13.37
C VAL A 205 -5.73 -28.60 -14.58
N SER A 206 -5.35 -28.01 -15.69
CA SER A 206 -4.92 -28.77 -16.88
C SER A 206 -3.68 -29.57 -16.52
N LYS A 207 -3.85 -30.85 -16.17
CA LYS A 207 -2.76 -31.81 -16.17
C LYS A 207 -2.25 -31.91 -17.61
N ASN A 208 -1.21 -31.18 -17.94
CA ASN A 208 -0.44 -31.41 -19.13
C ASN A 208 0.03 -32.87 -19.11
N GLN A 209 -0.47 -33.64 -20.06
CA GLN A 209 -0.06 -34.99 -20.35
C GLN A 209 1.46 -35.01 -20.57
N ILE A 210 2.17 -35.63 -19.62
CA ILE A 210 3.53 -36.09 -19.87
C ILE A 210 3.38 -37.29 -20.79
N SER A 211 3.70 -37.09 -22.06
CA SER A 211 3.82 -38.16 -23.04
C SER A 211 4.83 -39.18 -22.53
N GLN A 212 4.35 -40.39 -22.27
CA GLN A 212 5.19 -41.53 -21.99
C GLN A 212 6.03 -41.84 -23.23
N THR A 213 7.30 -41.53 -23.17
CA THR A 213 8.28 -42.12 -24.09
C THR A 213 8.89 -43.34 -23.41
N THR A 214 8.63 -44.46 -23.99
CA THR A 214 9.03 -45.84 -23.63
C THR A 214 10.56 -45.92 -23.42
N LEU A 215 10.98 -46.35 -22.24
CA LEU A 215 12.34 -46.79 -21.95
C LEU A 215 12.42 -48.31 -22.15
N PRO A 216 13.47 -48.88 -22.78
CA PRO A 216 13.68 -50.30 -22.84
C PRO A 216 14.25 -50.83 -21.52
N GLN A 217 13.69 -51.93 -21.09
CA GLN A 217 14.22 -52.76 -20.02
C GLN A 217 15.64 -53.28 -20.34
N LEU A 218 16.54 -53.20 -19.37
CA LEU A 218 17.69 -54.12 -19.28
C LEU A 218 18.01 -54.48 -17.84
N ALA A 219 18.03 -55.76 -17.69
CA ALA A 219 18.28 -56.71 -16.62
C ALA A 219 19.08 -56.34 -15.38
N GLN A 220 18.60 -56.91 -14.27
CA GLN A 220 19.26 -57.09 -12.99
C GLN A 220 20.56 -57.91 -13.10
N THR A 221 21.62 -57.54 -12.35
CA THR A 221 22.60 -58.48 -11.81
C THR A 221 23.14 -57.97 -10.46
N GLN A 222 23.27 -58.91 -9.57
CA GLN A 222 23.51 -58.87 -8.13
C GLN A 222 24.91 -58.38 -7.71
N GLN A 223 24.97 -57.95 -6.43
CA GLN A 223 26.14 -57.67 -5.61
C GLN A 223 27.19 -58.78 -5.55
N PRO A 224 28.43 -58.57 -5.03
CA PRO A 224 28.64 -58.48 -3.57
C PRO A 224 29.71 -57.49 -3.04
N VAL A 225 29.64 -57.36 -1.73
CA VAL A 225 30.47 -56.70 -0.70
C VAL A 225 31.97 -57.04 -0.74
N ALA A 226 32.86 -56.04 -0.42
CA ALA A 226 34.02 -56.17 0.47
C ALA A 226 34.76 -54.86 0.70
N GLN A 227 34.79 -54.39 1.94
CA GLN A 227 35.87 -54.08 2.89
C GLN A 227 37.01 -53.11 2.53
N THR A 228 37.02 -52.04 3.37
CA THR A 228 38.15 -51.41 4.11
C THR A 228 39.55 -51.34 3.49
N GLN A 229 40.11 -50.12 3.46
CA GLN A 229 41.35 -49.80 4.19
C GLN A 229 41.66 -48.27 4.13
N SER A 230 42.00 -47.73 5.29
CA SER A 230 42.58 -46.43 5.59
C SER A 230 44.05 -46.36 5.15
N VAL A 231 44.50 -45.18 4.65
CA VAL A 231 45.90 -44.74 4.85
C VAL A 231 45.94 -43.17 4.79
N SER A 232 46.56 -42.62 5.84
CA SER A 232 47.02 -41.24 5.96
C SER A 232 48.19 -40.94 5.00
N SER A 233 48.35 -39.71 4.57
CA SER A 233 49.56 -38.88 4.74
C SER A 233 49.58 -37.59 3.91
N THR A 234 49.78 -36.50 4.64
CA THR A 234 50.72 -35.34 4.47
C THR A 234 50.70 -34.51 3.20
N VAL A 235 50.30 -33.25 3.44
CA VAL A 235 50.85 -31.93 3.12
C VAL A 235 51.76 -31.77 1.89
N SER A 236 51.38 -30.87 1.00
CA SER A 236 52.25 -29.84 0.41
C SER A 236 51.45 -28.66 -0.13
N LEU A 237 51.79 -27.44 0.29
CA LEU A 237 51.37 -26.16 -0.26
C LEU A 237 51.93 -26.00 -1.67
N SER A 238 51.08 -25.53 -2.60
CA SER A 238 51.53 -24.72 -3.71
C SER A 238 50.38 -23.79 -4.16
N THR A 239 50.70 -22.52 -4.09
CA THR A 239 49.90 -21.39 -4.57
C THR A 239 49.77 -21.42 -6.09
N SER A 240 48.53 -21.38 -6.58
CA SER A 240 48.26 -20.83 -7.92
C SER A 240 46.79 -20.38 -8.01
N SER A 241 46.67 -19.13 -8.31
CA SER A 241 45.43 -18.42 -8.64
C SER A 241 44.71 -19.06 -9.82
N THR A 242 43.51 -19.54 -9.61
CA THR A 242 42.59 -19.85 -10.71
C THR A 242 41.15 -19.57 -10.27
N SER A 243 40.50 -18.80 -11.11
CA SER A 243 39.10 -18.42 -11.02
C SER A 243 38.18 -19.60 -10.72
N LEU A 244 37.45 -19.49 -9.62
CA LEU A 244 36.42 -20.45 -9.27
C LEU A 244 35.07 -20.00 -9.86
N ASN A 245 34.67 -20.66 -10.93
CA ASN A 245 33.28 -20.79 -11.31
C ASN A 245 32.58 -21.66 -10.27
N ALA A 246 31.88 -21.09 -9.35
CA ALA A 246 30.99 -21.82 -8.44
C ALA A 246 29.66 -22.11 -9.17
N VAL A 247 29.48 -23.32 -9.62
CA VAL A 247 28.18 -23.89 -9.96
C VAL A 247 27.48 -24.21 -8.68
N GLY A 248 26.69 -23.28 -8.17
CA GLY A 248 25.74 -23.46 -7.10
C GLY A 248 24.35 -23.64 -7.71
N SER A 249 23.78 -24.82 -7.53
CA SER A 249 22.38 -25.11 -7.89
C SER A 249 21.44 -24.22 -7.10
N SER A 250 20.98 -23.12 -7.68
CA SER A 250 19.98 -22.21 -7.12
C SER A 250 18.59 -22.67 -7.51
N THR A 251 17.78 -23.03 -6.52
CA THR A 251 16.32 -23.04 -6.65
C THR A 251 15.86 -21.60 -6.73
N SER A 252 15.66 -21.13 -7.93
CA SER A 252 15.33 -19.74 -8.29
C SER A 252 13.87 -19.44 -8.01
N GLY A 253 13.59 -18.65 -6.96
CA GLY A 253 12.52 -17.65 -7.07
C GLY A 253 13.02 -16.61 -8.09
N SER A 254 12.23 -16.27 -9.12
CA SER A 254 12.73 -15.40 -10.17
C SER A 254 13.02 -14.00 -9.62
N VAL A 255 14.30 -13.67 -9.55
CA VAL A 255 14.75 -12.30 -9.24
C VAL A 255 14.79 -11.54 -10.55
N ILE A 256 14.15 -10.38 -10.59
CA ILE A 256 14.24 -9.46 -11.72
C ILE A 256 15.07 -8.24 -11.37
N MET A 257 15.78 -7.73 -12.36
CA MET A 257 16.59 -6.53 -12.28
C MET A 257 15.89 -5.39 -13.01
N ILE A 258 15.57 -4.32 -12.29
CA ILE A 258 14.92 -3.14 -12.88
C ILE A 258 15.94 -2.00 -12.95
N PRO A 259 16.38 -1.62 -14.14
CA PRO A 259 17.31 -0.50 -14.30
C PRO A 259 16.61 0.83 -13.95
N VAL A 260 17.33 1.71 -13.24
CA VAL A 260 16.84 3.02 -12.85
C VAL A 260 17.58 4.11 -13.63
N ARG A 261 18.85 4.34 -13.28
CA ARG A 261 19.75 5.30 -13.95
C ARG A 261 21.20 5.13 -13.45
N ASP A 262 22.14 5.68 -14.19
CA ASP A 262 23.54 5.76 -13.79
C ASP A 262 24.14 4.37 -13.40
N GLY A 263 23.69 3.30 -14.07
CA GLY A 263 24.10 1.92 -13.80
C GLY A 263 23.50 1.32 -12.52
N ILE A 264 22.56 2.01 -11.86
CA ILE A 264 21.85 1.53 -10.66
C ILE A 264 20.63 0.75 -11.09
N SER A 265 20.45 -0.43 -10.50
CA SER A 265 19.29 -1.30 -10.70
C SER A 265 18.70 -1.73 -9.35
N ILE A 266 17.43 -2.08 -9.36
CA ILE A 266 16.71 -2.62 -8.20
C ILE A 266 16.55 -4.12 -8.41
N GLU A 267 17.00 -4.92 -7.45
CA GLU A 267 16.74 -6.36 -7.39
C GLU A 267 15.39 -6.59 -6.71
N MET A 268 14.49 -7.25 -7.44
CA MET A 268 13.14 -7.56 -6.94
C MET A 268 12.92 -9.07 -6.95
N VAL A 269 12.44 -9.61 -5.84
CA VAL A 269 12.15 -11.04 -5.65
C VAL A 269 10.67 -11.28 -5.88
N LYS A 270 10.32 -12.26 -6.71
CA LYS A 270 8.93 -12.67 -6.89
C LYS A 270 8.42 -13.38 -5.64
N VAL A 271 7.27 -12.95 -5.16
CA VAL A 271 6.49 -13.58 -4.09
C VAL A 271 5.19 -14.09 -4.70
N GLU A 272 5.00 -15.39 -4.70
CA GLU A 272 3.79 -16.01 -5.21
C GLU A 272 2.60 -15.72 -4.30
N ALA A 273 1.43 -15.57 -4.88
CA ALA A 273 0.16 -15.48 -4.18
C ALA A 273 -0.01 -16.65 -3.18
N GLY A 274 -0.73 -16.41 -2.10
CA GLY A 274 -0.94 -17.45 -1.12
C GLY A 274 -1.67 -16.98 0.12
N SER A 275 -1.88 -17.91 1.05
CA SER A 275 -2.57 -17.63 2.30
C SER A 275 -1.69 -17.97 3.49
N PHE A 276 -1.72 -17.15 4.53
CA PHE A 276 -0.96 -17.36 5.76
C PHE A 276 -1.73 -16.89 6.99
N ASP A 277 -1.25 -17.26 8.15
CA ASP A 277 -1.79 -16.80 9.42
C ASP A 277 -0.97 -15.55 9.85
N MET A 278 -1.61 -14.38 9.79
CA MET A 278 -1.02 -13.09 10.11
C MET A 278 -1.18 -12.78 11.59
N GLY A 279 -0.14 -12.25 12.21
CA GLY A 279 -0.14 -11.85 13.62
C GLY A 279 0.72 -12.75 14.50
N ALA A 280 0.43 -12.79 15.80
CA ALA A 280 1.21 -13.49 16.82
C ALA A 280 0.97 -15.01 16.78
N THR A 281 1.50 -15.68 15.77
CA THR A 281 1.53 -17.14 15.64
C THR A 281 2.39 -17.80 16.74
N PRO A 282 2.32 -19.14 16.97
CA PRO A 282 2.94 -19.80 18.11
C PRO A 282 4.45 -19.59 18.29
N GLU A 283 5.18 -19.30 17.21
CA GLU A 283 6.61 -19.01 17.25
C GLU A 283 6.92 -17.62 17.85
N ARG A 284 5.91 -16.77 18.07
CA ARG A 284 6.08 -15.43 18.62
C ARG A 284 6.15 -15.45 20.15
N ASP A 285 7.28 -15.02 20.71
CA ASP A 285 7.46 -14.85 22.15
C ASP A 285 6.88 -13.54 22.65
N ASN A 286 6.13 -13.58 23.74
CA ASN A 286 5.60 -12.39 24.43
C ASN A 286 4.93 -11.37 23.49
N PRO A 287 3.88 -11.76 22.74
CA PRO A 287 3.23 -10.88 21.76
C PRO A 287 2.53 -9.70 22.42
N TYR A 288 2.52 -8.57 21.69
CA TYR A 288 1.71 -7.42 22.07
C TYR A 288 0.25 -7.59 21.63
N GLU A 289 -0.65 -6.90 22.30
CA GLU A 289 -2.10 -6.95 21.98
C GLU A 289 -2.41 -6.46 20.54
N ASN A 290 -1.60 -5.59 19.99
CA ASN A 290 -1.76 -5.12 18.61
C ASN A 290 -1.34 -6.16 17.55
N GLU A 291 -0.72 -7.27 17.96
CA GLU A 291 -0.36 -8.40 17.11
C GLU A 291 -1.47 -9.47 17.08
N LYS A 292 -2.57 -9.25 17.82
CA LYS A 292 -3.68 -10.18 17.99
C LYS A 292 -5.00 -9.60 17.47
N PRO A 293 -5.97 -10.47 17.15
CA PRO A 293 -5.86 -11.93 17.06
C PRO A 293 -5.08 -12.38 15.80
N VAL A 294 -4.52 -13.58 15.85
CA VAL A 294 -4.06 -14.26 14.65
C VAL A 294 -5.27 -14.49 13.73
N HIS A 295 -5.11 -14.20 12.46
CA HIS A 295 -6.19 -14.34 11.47
C HIS A 295 -5.65 -14.76 10.12
N ARG A 296 -6.46 -15.45 9.37
CA ARG A 296 -6.09 -15.93 8.03
C ARG A 296 -6.11 -14.78 7.04
N VAL A 297 -5.01 -14.58 6.33
CA VAL A 297 -4.88 -13.60 5.24
C VAL A 297 -4.61 -14.32 3.94
N THR A 298 -5.32 -13.95 2.87
CA THR A 298 -5.08 -14.42 1.51
C THR A 298 -4.60 -13.27 0.65
N LEU A 299 -3.43 -13.41 0.02
CA LEU A 299 -2.93 -12.55 -1.04
C LEU A 299 -3.22 -13.24 -2.37
N THR A 300 -4.04 -12.61 -3.21
CA THR A 300 -4.56 -13.25 -4.44
C THR A 300 -3.69 -13.04 -5.65
N ASN A 301 -2.75 -12.10 -5.59
CA ASN A 301 -1.89 -11.76 -6.71
C ASN A 301 -0.43 -11.97 -6.35
N ASP A 302 0.35 -12.45 -7.31
CA ASP A 302 1.79 -12.42 -7.22
C ASP A 302 2.27 -10.96 -7.18
N PHE A 303 3.38 -10.72 -6.52
CA PHE A 303 4.02 -9.42 -6.49
C PHE A 303 5.54 -9.56 -6.42
N TYR A 304 6.24 -8.50 -6.75
CA TYR A 304 7.68 -8.44 -6.52
C TYR A 304 7.97 -7.54 -5.34
N ILE A 305 8.90 -7.95 -4.47
CA ILE A 305 9.38 -7.17 -3.34
C ILE A 305 10.89 -6.91 -3.46
N GLY A 306 11.35 -5.77 -3.02
CA GLY A 306 12.78 -5.46 -2.99
C GLY A 306 13.56 -6.52 -2.23
N LYS A 307 14.61 -7.07 -2.85
CA LYS A 307 15.52 -8.02 -2.21
C LYS A 307 16.15 -7.44 -0.96
N TYR A 308 16.39 -6.13 -0.99
CA TYR A 308 16.99 -5.33 0.07
C TYR A 308 16.09 -4.13 0.43
N GLU A 309 16.35 -3.50 1.55
CA GLU A 309 15.89 -2.16 1.85
C GLU A 309 16.37 -1.18 0.77
N VAL A 310 15.68 -0.06 0.56
CA VAL A 310 16.13 0.98 -0.38
C VAL A 310 17.43 1.57 0.12
N THR A 311 18.50 1.45 -0.67
CA THR A 311 19.82 1.98 -0.30
C THR A 311 19.91 3.49 -0.50
N GLN A 312 20.85 4.14 0.21
CA GLN A 312 21.15 5.56 0.03
C GLN A 312 21.63 5.88 -1.40
N LYS A 313 22.32 4.94 -2.05
CA LYS A 313 22.72 5.04 -3.44
C LYS A 313 21.52 5.16 -4.36
N LEU A 314 20.54 4.26 -4.21
CA LEU A 314 19.29 4.29 -4.98
C LEU A 314 18.48 5.56 -4.67
N TRP A 315 18.36 5.93 -3.39
CA TRP A 315 17.65 7.15 -3.00
C TRP A 315 18.27 8.40 -3.64
N LYS A 316 19.60 8.55 -3.58
CA LYS A 316 20.31 9.68 -4.21
C LYS A 316 20.13 9.73 -5.71
N ALA A 317 20.12 8.57 -6.38
CA ALA A 317 19.89 8.51 -7.83
C ALA A 317 18.53 9.10 -8.23
N VAL A 318 17.50 8.92 -7.39
CA VAL A 318 16.14 9.40 -7.65
C VAL A 318 15.93 10.81 -7.10
N MET A 319 16.30 11.07 -5.84
CA MET A 319 15.95 12.30 -5.12
C MET A 319 17.00 13.41 -5.20
N ARG A 320 18.23 13.07 -5.61
CA ARG A 320 19.38 14.00 -5.68
C ARG A 320 19.83 14.55 -4.31
N SER A 321 19.36 13.98 -3.22
CA SER A 321 19.69 14.32 -1.85
C SER A 321 19.81 13.06 -1.01
N ASN A 322 20.40 13.16 0.18
CA ASN A 322 20.49 12.05 1.12
C ASN A 322 20.15 12.53 2.54
N PRO A 323 18.93 12.24 3.05
CA PRO A 323 18.51 12.66 4.38
C PRO A 323 19.12 11.85 5.51
N SER A 324 19.61 10.63 5.25
CA SER A 324 20.04 9.64 6.25
C SER A 324 21.01 10.23 7.26
N TYR A 325 20.90 9.83 8.52
CA TYR A 325 21.83 10.19 9.58
C TYR A 325 23.17 9.50 9.38
N PHE A 326 23.17 8.17 9.24
CA PHE A 326 24.37 7.39 8.90
C PHE A 326 24.64 7.50 7.40
N LYS A 327 25.89 7.68 7.01
CA LYS A 327 26.26 7.92 5.60
C LYS A 327 27.01 6.75 4.99
N GLY A 328 26.51 6.24 3.88
CA GLY A 328 27.12 5.15 3.10
C GLY A 328 26.21 4.73 1.94
N ASP A 329 26.75 4.55 0.75
CA ASP A 329 25.98 4.27 -0.45
C ASP A 329 25.16 2.97 -0.36
N ASP A 330 25.73 1.94 0.25
CA ASP A 330 25.14 0.61 0.40
C ASP A 330 24.41 0.44 1.76
N LEU A 331 24.35 1.48 2.59
CA LEU A 331 23.48 1.52 3.77
C LEU A 331 22.03 1.74 3.36
N PRO A 332 21.04 1.28 4.15
CA PRO A 332 19.65 1.64 3.92
C PRO A 332 19.47 3.15 4.03
N VAL A 333 18.58 3.72 3.24
CA VAL A 333 18.12 5.08 3.48
C VAL A 333 17.25 5.09 4.71
N GLU A 334 17.49 6.05 5.60
CA GLU A 334 16.72 6.28 6.82
C GLU A 334 16.49 7.79 7.03
N SER A 335 15.85 8.18 8.10
CA SER A 335 15.41 9.56 8.32
C SER A 335 14.48 10.08 7.20
N VAL A 336 13.64 9.20 6.70
CA VAL A 336 12.62 9.48 5.69
C VAL A 336 11.24 9.26 6.28
N SER A 337 10.34 10.20 6.05
CA SER A 337 8.93 10.10 6.41
C SER A 337 8.16 9.22 5.41
N TRP A 338 6.96 8.81 5.76
CA TRP A 338 6.07 8.12 4.83
C TRP A 338 5.78 8.98 3.59
N ASN A 339 5.60 10.29 3.78
CA ASN A 339 5.38 11.23 2.69
C ASN A 339 6.61 11.39 1.79
N ASP A 340 7.83 11.37 2.35
CA ASP A 340 9.07 11.36 1.55
C ASP A 340 9.18 10.07 0.73
N CYS A 341 8.78 8.92 1.30
CA CYS A 341 8.74 7.65 0.58
C CYS A 341 7.75 7.70 -0.60
N GLN A 342 6.58 8.31 -0.44
CA GLN A 342 5.63 8.49 -1.54
C GLN A 342 6.20 9.41 -2.64
N ALA A 343 6.88 10.49 -2.26
CA ALA A 343 7.53 11.38 -3.22
C ALA A 343 8.68 10.68 -3.98
N PHE A 344 9.47 9.86 -3.28
CA PHE A 344 10.50 9.03 -3.89
C PHE A 344 9.89 8.03 -4.88
N ILE A 345 8.85 7.30 -4.49
CA ILE A 345 8.16 6.30 -5.31
C ILE A 345 7.55 6.96 -6.56
N SER A 346 6.92 8.11 -6.43
CA SER A 346 6.38 8.85 -7.57
C SER A 346 7.46 9.19 -8.61
N LYS A 347 8.60 9.70 -8.15
CA LYS A 347 9.74 10.00 -9.05
C LYS A 347 10.35 8.74 -9.65
N LEU A 348 10.50 7.67 -8.85
CA LEU A 348 11.01 6.38 -9.32
C LEU A 348 10.11 5.80 -10.42
N ASN A 349 8.78 5.85 -10.24
CA ASN A 349 7.80 5.41 -11.23
C ASN A 349 7.92 6.22 -12.54
N THR A 350 8.08 7.53 -12.43
CA THR A 350 8.32 8.39 -13.61
C THR A 350 9.61 8.01 -14.34
N LEU A 351 10.70 7.72 -13.59
CA LEU A 351 12.00 7.38 -14.17
C LEU A 351 12.01 6.00 -14.86
N THR A 352 11.28 5.04 -14.30
CA THR A 352 11.35 3.63 -14.74
C THR A 352 10.17 3.21 -15.62
N GLY A 353 9.07 3.99 -15.62
CA GLY A 353 7.80 3.61 -16.26
C GLY A 353 7.13 2.41 -15.57
N LYS A 354 7.50 2.11 -14.32
CA LYS A 354 6.95 1.02 -13.50
C LYS A 354 5.98 1.54 -12.44
N HIS A 355 5.30 0.62 -11.73
CA HIS A 355 4.32 0.92 -10.69
C HIS A 355 4.81 0.43 -9.32
N PHE A 356 5.91 1.02 -8.85
CA PHE A 356 6.38 0.77 -7.50
C PHE A 356 5.45 1.40 -6.47
N ARG A 357 5.39 0.79 -5.29
CA ARG A 357 4.69 1.26 -4.10
C ARG A 357 5.35 0.74 -2.83
N LEU A 358 4.89 1.19 -1.67
CA LEU A 358 5.20 0.52 -0.41
C LEU A 358 4.45 -0.82 -0.34
N PRO A 359 4.97 -1.82 0.40
CA PRO A 359 4.23 -3.05 0.70
C PRO A 359 2.98 -2.72 1.53
N THR A 360 1.90 -3.45 1.33
CA THR A 360 0.88 -3.55 2.38
C THR A 360 1.48 -4.25 3.59
N GLU A 361 0.92 -4.06 4.77
CA GLU A 361 1.42 -4.73 5.98
C GLU A 361 1.38 -6.26 5.83
N ALA A 362 0.35 -6.79 5.17
CA ALA A 362 0.19 -8.22 4.93
C ALA A 362 1.19 -8.77 3.90
N GLU A 363 1.47 -8.05 2.83
CA GLU A 363 2.50 -8.43 1.87
C GLU A 363 3.89 -8.45 2.52
N TRP A 364 4.16 -7.45 3.37
CA TRP A 364 5.41 -7.37 4.12
C TRP A 364 5.57 -8.59 5.03
N GLU A 365 4.56 -8.92 5.86
CA GLU A 365 4.63 -10.04 6.80
C GLU A 365 4.68 -11.39 6.08
N TYR A 366 3.90 -11.57 5.01
CA TYR A 366 3.93 -12.79 4.20
C TYR A 366 5.31 -13.03 3.58
N ALA A 367 5.90 -12.00 2.98
CA ALA A 367 7.24 -12.07 2.42
C ALA A 367 8.32 -12.33 3.50
N ALA A 368 8.21 -11.68 4.65
CA ALA A 368 9.13 -11.86 5.78
C ALA A 368 9.07 -13.26 6.36
N ARG A 369 7.90 -13.90 6.37
CA ARG A 369 7.68 -15.30 6.78
C ARG A 369 8.20 -16.34 5.77
N GLY A 370 8.68 -15.90 4.58
CA GLY A 370 9.14 -16.81 3.53
C GLY A 370 8.06 -17.22 2.53
N GLY A 371 6.88 -16.53 2.52
CA GLY A 371 5.79 -16.80 1.59
C GLY A 371 5.31 -18.25 1.65
N SER A 372 5.12 -18.87 0.48
CA SER A 372 4.74 -20.29 0.35
C SER A 372 5.82 -21.29 0.83
N LYS A 373 7.06 -20.78 1.08
CA LYS A 373 8.20 -21.59 1.55
C LYS A 373 8.47 -21.42 3.04
N SER A 374 7.58 -20.76 3.78
CA SER A 374 7.72 -20.48 5.21
C SER A 374 8.05 -21.75 6.01
N ARG A 375 8.99 -21.64 6.93
CA ARG A 375 9.40 -22.70 7.86
C ARG A 375 8.96 -22.45 9.29
N GLY A 376 8.14 -21.39 9.53
CA GLY A 376 7.66 -21.05 10.86
C GLY A 376 8.76 -20.53 11.79
N TYR A 377 9.69 -19.76 11.28
CA TYR A 377 10.73 -19.13 12.08
C TYR A 377 10.19 -17.91 12.84
N GLN A 378 10.85 -17.61 13.95
CA GLN A 378 10.55 -16.45 14.78
C GLN A 378 10.96 -15.12 14.12
N TYR A 379 12.10 -15.15 13.41
CA TYR A 379 12.66 -14.04 12.62
C TYR A 379 12.68 -14.43 11.14
N SER A 380 12.94 -13.48 10.27
CA SER A 380 12.93 -13.73 8.84
C SER A 380 14.13 -14.60 8.42
N GLY A 381 13.91 -15.90 8.27
CA GLY A 381 14.89 -16.89 7.82
C GLY A 381 15.59 -17.69 8.92
N SER A 382 15.40 -17.38 10.22
CA SER A 382 16.03 -18.13 11.33
C SER A 382 15.26 -17.97 12.65
N ASN A 383 15.48 -18.91 13.59
CA ASN A 383 15.12 -18.74 15.00
C ASN A 383 16.24 -18.09 15.82
N VAL A 384 17.42 -17.92 15.23
CA VAL A 384 18.57 -17.24 15.84
C VAL A 384 18.67 -15.84 15.25
N ILE A 385 18.39 -14.83 16.05
CA ILE A 385 18.33 -13.44 15.56
C ILE A 385 19.66 -12.95 15.01
N ASP A 386 20.78 -13.37 15.60
CA ASP A 386 22.13 -12.96 15.17
C ASP A 386 22.45 -13.37 13.73
N ASP A 387 21.82 -14.43 13.22
CA ASP A 387 22.01 -14.90 11.85
C ASP A 387 21.41 -13.94 10.81
N VAL A 388 20.29 -13.30 11.15
CA VAL A 388 19.39 -12.65 10.18
C VAL A 388 19.13 -11.17 10.43
N ALA A 389 19.59 -10.63 11.59
CA ALA A 389 19.23 -9.26 11.97
C ALA A 389 20.43 -8.46 12.52
N TRP A 390 20.44 -7.16 12.21
CA TRP A 390 21.15 -6.14 12.93
C TRP A 390 20.19 -5.48 13.92
N PHE A 391 20.41 -5.65 15.24
CA PHE A 391 19.56 -5.16 16.31
C PHE A 391 20.40 -4.57 17.46
N ASP A 392 19.82 -4.10 18.54
CA ASP A 392 20.50 -3.33 19.59
C ASP A 392 21.80 -4.00 20.10
N ASP A 393 21.77 -5.31 20.35
CA ASP A 393 22.90 -6.02 20.97
C ASP A 393 24.09 -6.23 20.02
N ASN A 394 23.88 -6.25 18.68
CA ASN A 394 24.93 -6.59 17.72
C ASN A 394 25.23 -5.51 16.67
N SER A 395 24.44 -4.44 16.61
CA SER A 395 24.54 -3.41 15.57
C SER A 395 25.60 -2.33 15.86
N SER A 396 26.12 -2.25 17.08
CA SER A 396 26.94 -1.11 17.54
C SER A 396 26.21 0.24 17.38
N SER A 397 24.88 0.26 17.60
CA SER A 397 24.01 1.43 17.54
C SER A 397 24.03 2.18 16.20
N LYS A 398 24.16 1.49 15.08
CA LYS A 398 24.18 2.06 13.72
C LYS A 398 23.54 1.13 12.70
N THR A 399 23.20 1.68 11.54
CA THR A 399 22.79 0.90 10.35
C THR A 399 24.00 0.19 9.72
N HIS A 400 23.72 -0.92 9.06
CA HIS A 400 24.69 -1.76 8.36
C HIS A 400 24.38 -1.86 6.87
N VAL A 401 25.38 -2.29 6.09
CA VAL A 401 25.20 -2.53 4.66
C VAL A 401 24.11 -3.57 4.46
N VAL A 402 23.21 -3.30 3.52
CA VAL A 402 22.09 -4.22 3.24
C VAL A 402 22.61 -5.58 2.76
N GLY A 403 21.97 -6.66 3.22
CA GLY A 403 22.31 -8.02 2.78
C GLY A 403 23.53 -8.65 3.44
N GLU A 404 24.07 -8.10 4.53
CA GLU A 404 25.19 -8.69 5.26
C GLU A 404 24.80 -9.89 6.14
N LYS A 405 23.52 -10.00 6.52
CA LYS A 405 22.98 -11.13 7.28
C LYS A 405 22.42 -12.20 6.33
N LEU A 406 21.97 -13.35 6.86
CA LEU A 406 21.34 -14.38 6.03
C LEU A 406 19.98 -13.92 5.53
N SER A 407 19.63 -14.31 4.30
CA SER A 407 18.31 -14.11 3.73
C SER A 407 17.29 -15.12 4.26
N ASN A 408 16.02 -14.81 4.07
CA ASN A 408 14.94 -15.78 4.30
C ASN A 408 14.80 -16.79 3.15
N GLU A 409 13.79 -17.64 3.21
CA GLU A 409 13.54 -18.75 2.27
C GLU A 409 13.26 -18.28 0.83
N LEU A 410 12.87 -17.02 0.65
CA LEU A 410 12.67 -16.39 -0.65
C LEU A 410 13.94 -15.69 -1.19
N GLY A 411 15.00 -15.58 -0.37
CA GLY A 411 16.20 -14.83 -0.71
C GLY A 411 16.07 -13.32 -0.46
N ILE A 412 15.19 -12.91 0.45
CA ILE A 412 14.98 -11.53 0.87
C ILE A 412 15.79 -11.29 2.16
N PHE A 413 16.49 -10.16 2.22
CA PHE A 413 17.40 -9.80 3.32
C PHE A 413 16.79 -8.72 4.21
N ASP A 414 17.27 -8.63 5.45
CA ASP A 414 17.01 -7.54 6.39
C ASP A 414 15.53 -7.30 6.72
N MET A 415 14.68 -8.33 6.56
CA MET A 415 13.27 -8.27 6.97
C MET A 415 13.13 -8.35 8.51
N SER A 416 14.25 -8.57 9.22
CA SER A 416 14.38 -8.46 10.67
C SER A 416 15.58 -7.58 10.96
N GLY A 417 15.42 -6.47 11.70
CA GLY A 417 16.49 -5.55 12.10
C GLY A 417 16.85 -4.50 11.05
N ASN A 418 18.05 -3.97 11.12
CA ASN A 418 18.63 -2.87 10.35
C ASN A 418 17.77 -1.59 10.42
N VAL A 419 16.78 -1.37 9.56
CA VAL A 419 15.81 -0.27 9.72
C VAL A 419 14.39 -0.79 9.70
N ALA A 420 13.50 -0.14 10.46
CA ALA A 420 12.08 -0.38 10.33
C ALA A 420 11.58 0.14 8.97
N GLU A 421 10.64 -0.55 8.36
CA GLU A 421 10.20 -0.31 6.99
C GLU A 421 8.76 0.17 6.94
N TRP A 422 8.54 1.33 6.33
CA TRP A 422 7.21 1.87 6.10
C TRP A 422 6.34 0.93 5.26
N CYS A 423 5.09 0.73 5.70
CA CYS A 423 4.03 0.08 4.93
C CYS A 423 3.02 1.08 4.39
N GLN A 424 2.27 0.68 3.36
CA GLN A 424 1.29 1.53 2.67
C GLN A 424 0.11 1.92 3.56
N GLY A 425 -0.36 0.98 4.39
CA GLY A 425 -1.60 1.10 5.16
C GLY A 425 -1.49 1.97 6.41
N LYS A 426 -2.66 2.37 6.91
CA LYS A 426 -2.81 2.96 8.24
C LYS A 426 -2.72 1.89 9.32
N PHE A 427 -2.46 2.31 10.57
CA PHE A 427 -2.62 1.42 11.71
C PHE A 427 -4.08 0.98 11.86
N TYR A 428 -4.30 -0.31 12.07
CA TYR A 428 -5.61 -0.88 12.34
C TYR A 428 -5.49 -2.04 13.33
N GLN A 429 -6.57 -2.36 14.02
CA GLN A 429 -6.65 -3.54 14.86
C GLN A 429 -7.01 -4.76 14.00
N TYR A 430 -6.36 -5.88 14.28
CA TYR A 430 -6.69 -7.13 13.61
C TYR A 430 -8.09 -7.60 14.00
N ALA A 431 -8.83 -8.12 13.04
CA ALA A 431 -10.09 -8.81 13.25
C ALA A 431 -9.85 -10.31 13.22
N ALA A 432 -10.60 -11.08 13.99
CA ALA A 432 -10.50 -12.55 13.98
C ALA A 432 -10.99 -13.20 12.67
N SER A 433 -11.70 -12.43 11.84
CA SER A 433 -12.21 -12.93 10.55
C SER A 433 -11.09 -12.95 9.51
N PRO A 434 -11.09 -13.97 8.61
CA PRO A 434 -10.19 -13.99 7.47
C PRO A 434 -10.31 -12.71 6.62
N SER A 435 -9.20 -12.31 6.03
CA SER A 435 -9.13 -11.13 5.15
C SER A 435 -8.40 -11.45 3.84
N CYS A 436 -8.76 -10.74 2.78
CA CYS A 436 -8.18 -10.88 1.46
C CYS A 436 -7.55 -9.54 1.04
N ASN A 437 -6.27 -9.56 0.64
CA ASN A 437 -5.50 -8.40 0.22
C ASN A 437 -5.68 -7.17 1.15
N PRO A 438 -5.53 -7.28 2.48
CA PRO A 438 -5.80 -6.18 3.37
C PRO A 438 -4.79 -5.04 3.16
N ILE A 439 -5.28 -3.84 2.91
CA ILE A 439 -4.44 -2.63 2.71
C ILE A 439 -4.36 -1.74 3.96
N GLY A 440 -4.95 -2.17 5.08
CA GLY A 440 -4.90 -1.41 6.33
C GLY A 440 -5.69 -0.09 6.30
N ASN A 441 -6.71 0.01 5.44
CA ASN A 441 -7.59 1.18 5.34
C ASN A 441 -8.93 0.94 6.04
N VAL A 442 -8.98 0.08 7.04
CA VAL A 442 -10.22 -0.11 7.80
C VAL A 442 -10.49 1.19 8.53
N GLU A 443 -11.44 1.96 8.01
CA GLU A 443 -12.16 2.95 8.80
C GLU A 443 -12.98 2.20 9.86
N SER A 444 -12.30 1.69 10.88
CA SER A 444 -13.00 1.36 12.11
C SER A 444 -13.41 2.70 12.70
N PHE A 445 -14.64 3.11 12.44
CA PHE A 445 -15.31 4.12 13.25
C PHE A 445 -15.44 3.56 14.65
N SER A 446 -14.33 3.58 15.38
CA SER A 446 -14.38 3.44 16.83
C SER A 446 -14.84 4.78 17.37
N LEU A 447 -15.90 4.79 18.14
CA LEU A 447 -16.31 5.95 18.95
C LEU A 447 -15.29 6.25 20.07
N ASP A 448 -14.27 5.39 20.22
CA ASP A 448 -13.16 5.61 21.15
C ASP A 448 -12.16 6.61 20.52
N PRO A 449 -12.01 7.81 21.11
CA PRO A 449 -11.09 8.84 20.61
C PRO A 449 -9.64 8.37 20.50
N SER A 450 -9.22 7.38 21.31
CA SER A 450 -7.86 6.83 21.29
C SER A 450 -7.61 5.98 20.04
N VAL A 451 -8.64 5.30 19.53
CA VAL A 451 -8.58 4.51 18.29
C VAL A 451 -8.68 5.43 17.07
N ALA A 452 -9.52 6.46 17.13
CA ALA A 452 -9.63 7.47 16.08
C ALA A 452 -8.29 8.23 15.89
N ALA A 453 -7.63 8.60 16.99
CA ALA A 453 -6.30 9.23 16.92
C ALA A 453 -5.25 8.31 16.28
N ARG A 454 -5.29 7.00 16.55
CA ARG A 454 -4.37 6.02 15.97
C ARG A 454 -4.57 5.80 14.46
N SER A 455 -5.75 6.07 13.91
CA SER A 455 -6.01 5.95 12.47
C SER A 455 -5.21 6.93 11.61
N MET A 456 -4.55 7.92 12.21
CA MET A 456 -3.64 8.84 11.52
C MET A 456 -2.24 8.24 11.32
N PHE A 457 -1.87 7.20 12.09
CA PHE A 457 -0.55 6.59 12.02
C PHE A 457 -0.41 5.64 10.84
N ARG A 458 0.80 5.53 10.32
CA ARG A 458 1.21 4.56 9.31
C ARG A 458 1.97 3.40 9.95
N MET A 459 1.82 2.22 9.35
CA MET A 459 2.50 1.03 9.82
C MET A 459 3.97 1.02 9.41
N ALA A 460 4.82 0.51 10.29
CA ALA A 460 6.19 0.14 10.02
C ALA A 460 6.49 -1.23 10.63
N ARG A 461 7.37 -2.00 10.00
CA ARG A 461 7.63 -3.40 10.33
C ARG A 461 9.14 -3.68 10.36
N GLY A 462 9.55 -4.82 10.92
CA GLY A 462 10.90 -5.36 10.86
C GLY A 462 11.77 -5.09 12.08
N GLY A 463 11.44 -4.15 12.94
CA GLY A 463 12.35 -3.70 14.00
C GLY A 463 13.48 -2.85 13.44
N SER A 464 14.60 -2.73 14.14
CA SER A 464 15.74 -1.96 13.65
C SER A 464 17.01 -2.21 14.48
N TYR A 465 18.11 -1.66 13.99
CA TYR A 465 19.42 -1.66 14.68
C TYR A 465 19.37 -1.12 16.13
N ALA A 466 18.39 -0.29 16.46
CA ALA A 466 18.26 0.40 17.75
C ALA A 466 17.23 -0.26 18.68
N TYR A 467 16.62 -1.37 18.28
CA TYR A 467 15.59 -2.03 19.06
C TYR A 467 16.00 -3.42 19.52
N TRP A 468 15.46 -3.83 20.67
CA TRP A 468 15.68 -5.16 21.23
C TRP A 468 15.11 -6.25 20.29
N ALA A 469 15.70 -7.43 20.37
CA ALA A 469 15.36 -8.61 19.56
C ALA A 469 13.85 -8.85 19.38
N LYS A 470 13.06 -8.65 20.44
CA LYS A 470 11.60 -8.85 20.43
C LYS A 470 10.86 -7.98 19.42
N TYR A 471 11.41 -6.83 19.02
CA TYR A 471 10.81 -5.94 18.03
C TYR A 471 11.13 -6.32 16.59
N SER A 472 12.11 -7.22 16.38
CA SER A 472 12.50 -7.73 15.07
C SER A 472 11.83 -9.07 14.74
N GLN A 473 10.92 -9.57 15.61
CA GLN A 473 10.12 -10.75 15.31
C GLN A 473 9.07 -10.46 14.25
N LEU A 474 8.70 -11.48 13.46
CA LEU A 474 7.92 -11.35 12.23
C LEU A 474 6.57 -10.64 12.38
N SER A 475 5.85 -10.87 13.48
CA SER A 475 4.55 -10.24 13.74
C SER A 475 4.65 -8.87 14.45
N SER A 476 5.85 -8.44 14.85
CA SER A 476 6.04 -7.19 15.58
C SER A 476 5.58 -5.98 14.75
N ARG A 477 4.81 -5.10 15.37
CA ARG A 477 4.16 -3.96 14.71
C ARG A 477 4.57 -2.65 15.35
N SER A 478 5.03 -1.72 14.53
CA SER A 478 5.29 -0.33 14.93
C SER A 478 4.43 0.62 14.11
N ASN A 479 4.15 1.80 14.65
CA ASN A 479 3.39 2.82 13.95
C ASN A 479 3.96 4.20 14.26
N TYR A 480 3.93 5.08 13.27
CA TYR A 480 4.45 6.45 13.36
C TYR A 480 3.52 7.40 12.62
N GLU A 481 3.56 8.68 12.99
CA GLU A 481 2.91 9.72 12.19
C GLU A 481 3.53 9.78 10.78
N PRO A 482 2.73 10.07 9.73
CA PRO A 482 3.22 10.02 8.34
C PRO A 482 4.36 11.01 8.04
N ASN A 483 4.57 12.02 8.88
CA ASN A 483 5.67 12.98 8.79
C ASN A 483 6.85 12.68 9.74
N SER A 484 6.81 11.57 10.48
CA SER A 484 7.89 11.20 11.38
C SER A 484 9.17 10.85 10.61
N HIS A 485 10.29 11.34 11.10
CA HIS A 485 11.64 11.02 10.62
C HIS A 485 12.42 10.37 11.76
N SER A 486 13.09 9.26 11.51
CA SER A 486 13.94 8.61 12.49
C SER A 486 15.10 7.89 11.81
N SER A 487 16.28 7.92 12.43
CA SER A 487 17.48 7.25 11.92
C SER A 487 17.39 5.72 11.86
N ASN A 488 16.32 5.16 12.38
CA ASN A 488 16.04 3.73 12.36
C ASN A 488 14.78 3.38 11.52
N LEU A 489 14.36 4.28 10.63
CA LEU A 489 13.11 4.14 9.87
C LEU A 489 13.36 4.47 8.39
N GLY A 490 13.19 3.47 7.55
CA GLY A 490 13.42 3.48 6.10
C GLY A 490 12.26 2.87 5.33
N LEU A 491 12.57 2.25 4.18
CA LEU A 491 11.54 1.65 3.32
C LEU A 491 12.08 0.50 2.48
N ARG A 492 11.17 -0.37 2.07
CA ARG A 492 11.33 -1.38 1.02
C ARG A 492 10.27 -1.18 -0.04
N LEU A 493 10.56 -1.57 -1.29
CA LEU A 493 9.66 -1.40 -2.43
C LEU A 493 8.89 -2.67 -2.73
N VAL A 494 7.68 -2.49 -3.24
CA VAL A 494 6.90 -3.52 -3.92
C VAL A 494 6.58 -3.04 -5.33
N LEU A 495 6.59 -3.96 -6.28
CA LEU A 495 6.13 -3.77 -7.65
C LEU A 495 4.95 -4.72 -7.88
N SER A 496 3.82 -4.19 -8.28
CA SER A 496 2.66 -4.97 -8.75
C SER A 496 2.88 -5.37 -10.22
N GLU A 497 2.49 -6.60 -10.58
CA GLU A 497 2.46 -7.05 -11.98
C GLU A 497 1.40 -6.31 -12.79
#